data_9fa3febfa3ff6e865f9ce740f1023a54
#
_entry.id   9fa3febfa3ff6e865f9ce740f1023a54
#
_cell.length_a   1.000
_cell.length_b   1.000
_cell.length_c   1.000
_cell.angle_alpha   90.00
_cell.angle_beta   90.00
_cell.angle_gamma   90.00
#
_symmetry.space_group_name_H-M   'P 1'
#
loop_
_entity.id
_entity.type
_entity.pdbx_description
1 polymer ?
#
loop_
_entity_poly.entity_id
_entity_poly.type
_entity_poly.pdbx_seq_one_letter_code
_entity_poly.pdbx_strand_id
1 'polypeptide(L)'
;MMIKKLQHKFALSERGAKDLIQGIIACALQNISFMFPVALLYFFVSDLLNSGIKPEKIWFYILGCIIALTLIFAVTYWQYNSTFLATYVETGTRRITLAEKLRKIPLSFFGKKDLADLTSTIMADCTYLETAFSHFIPPFVGAIISTVLISISLFFFDWRMAIASLWVLPVAFTIIGLSSKVQKSLNHKSMDAKMACADGIQECIETIQDLKANNAEQAYMAGLDTKIDNVEKRALKSEFGTAAFVVSAGLILKLGIATTALVGSILLINKQLDVLTFFMFLLVVSRLYDPMQSTLQNLAAIISTSTNVARMNEILDHDVQTGDTKLTNKGYDIKFENVEFSYNNKENVLRDVSFIAKQGEVTALIGPSGGGKTTVSRLAARFWDINNGKITVGGMDISKIEPEPHSIQLFSRM
;
A
#
# COMPACT_ATOMS: atom_id res chain seq x y z
N MET A 1 5.81 -18.88 -9.33
CA MET A 1 6.86 -17.86 -9.11
C MET A 1 6.30 -16.43 -9.06
N MET A 2 5.41 -16.03 -10.00
CA MET A 2 4.81 -14.70 -10.05
C MET A 2 3.99 -14.36 -8.79
N ILE A 3 3.11 -15.26 -8.33
CA ILE A 3 2.28 -15.07 -7.13
C ILE A 3 3.14 -14.79 -5.89
N LYS A 4 4.19 -15.59 -5.63
CA LYS A 4 5.10 -15.37 -4.49
C LYS A 4 5.80 -14.01 -4.53
N LYS A 5 6.18 -13.53 -5.72
CA LYS A 5 6.75 -12.18 -5.88
C LYS A 5 5.72 -11.09 -5.56
N LEU A 6 4.45 -11.27 -5.96
CA LEU A 6 3.39 -10.32 -5.63
C LEU A 6 3.05 -10.32 -4.14
N GLN A 7 3.03 -11.49 -3.49
CA GLN A 7 2.84 -11.61 -2.05
C GLN A 7 3.84 -10.74 -1.28
N HIS A 8 5.14 -10.93 -1.51
CA HIS A 8 6.16 -10.16 -0.82
C HIS A 8 6.17 -8.68 -1.23
N LYS A 9 6.01 -8.40 -2.55
CA LYS A 9 6.03 -7.01 -3.07
C LYS A 9 4.91 -6.13 -2.51
N PHE A 10 3.79 -6.73 -2.11
CA PHE A 10 2.59 -6.00 -1.68
C PHE A 10 2.03 -6.47 -0.33
N ALA A 11 2.77 -7.28 0.42
CA ALA A 11 2.34 -7.87 1.69
C ALA A 11 0.94 -8.50 1.58
N LEU A 12 0.72 -9.34 0.55
CA LEU A 12 -0.56 -9.99 0.25
C LEU A 12 -0.56 -11.46 0.69
N SER A 13 -1.74 -11.97 1.02
CA SER A 13 -1.98 -13.41 1.10
C SER A 13 -1.90 -14.05 -0.30
N GLU A 14 -1.86 -15.38 -0.37
CA GLU A 14 -1.91 -16.07 -1.67
C GLU A 14 -3.22 -15.78 -2.41
N ARG A 15 -4.34 -15.71 -1.67
CA ARG A 15 -5.64 -15.35 -2.21
C ARG A 15 -5.64 -13.91 -2.69
N GLY A 16 -5.17 -12.96 -1.89
CA GLY A 16 -5.09 -11.55 -2.24
C GLY A 16 -4.23 -11.29 -3.49
N ALA A 17 -3.14 -12.06 -3.69
CA ALA A 17 -2.34 -11.96 -4.91
C ALA A 17 -3.09 -12.47 -6.17
N LYS A 18 -3.93 -13.50 -6.04
CA LYS A 18 -4.80 -13.98 -7.13
C LYS A 18 -5.91 -12.98 -7.42
N ASP A 19 -6.55 -12.45 -6.38
CA ASP A 19 -7.62 -11.46 -6.49
C ASP A 19 -7.10 -10.15 -7.14
N LEU A 20 -5.87 -9.74 -6.82
CA LEU A 20 -5.22 -8.59 -7.48
C LEU A 20 -5.08 -8.81 -9.00
N ILE A 21 -4.64 -9.99 -9.43
CA ILE A 21 -4.52 -10.31 -10.86
C ILE A 21 -5.90 -10.30 -11.52
N GLN A 22 -6.91 -10.90 -10.89
CA GLN A 22 -8.28 -10.89 -11.40
C GLN A 22 -8.83 -9.46 -11.48
N GLY A 23 -8.59 -8.63 -10.47
CA GLY A 23 -8.97 -7.22 -10.47
C GLY A 23 -8.34 -6.43 -11.63
N ILE A 24 -7.06 -6.65 -11.91
CA ILE A 24 -6.36 -6.02 -13.04
C ILE A 24 -6.99 -6.44 -14.38
N ILE A 25 -7.26 -7.74 -14.56
CA ILE A 25 -7.88 -8.25 -15.80
C ILE A 25 -9.29 -7.69 -15.93
N ALA A 26 -10.07 -7.68 -14.86
CA ALA A 26 -11.43 -7.15 -14.86
C ALA A 26 -11.47 -5.64 -15.18
N CYS A 27 -10.53 -4.84 -14.65
CA CYS A 27 -10.39 -3.43 -14.99
C CYS A 27 -10.02 -3.21 -16.47
N ALA A 28 -9.11 -4.03 -17.01
CA ALA A 28 -8.75 -3.96 -18.43
C ALA A 28 -9.94 -4.31 -19.34
N LEU A 29 -10.67 -5.37 -19.02
CA LEU A 29 -11.86 -5.77 -19.76
C LEU A 29 -13.00 -4.76 -19.63
N GLN A 30 -13.14 -4.12 -18.47
CA GLN A 30 -14.11 -3.03 -18.29
C GLN A 30 -13.82 -1.86 -19.24
N ASN A 31 -12.57 -1.41 -19.31
CA ASN A 31 -12.18 -0.33 -20.25
C ASN A 31 -12.42 -0.73 -21.70
N ILE A 32 -12.17 -1.99 -22.07
CA ILE A 32 -12.44 -2.50 -23.43
C ILE A 32 -13.96 -2.59 -23.68
N SER A 33 -14.74 -3.01 -22.67
CA SER A 33 -16.21 -3.11 -22.83
C SER A 33 -16.87 -1.76 -23.12
N PHE A 34 -16.31 -0.67 -22.59
CA PHE A 34 -16.75 0.69 -22.92
C PHE A 34 -16.51 1.12 -24.37
N MET A 35 -15.73 0.33 -25.15
CA MET A 35 -15.58 0.57 -26.60
C MET A 35 -16.72 -0.04 -27.43
N PHE A 36 -17.53 -0.95 -26.87
CA PHE A 36 -18.67 -1.53 -27.61
C PHE A 36 -19.72 -0.50 -28.07
N PRO A 37 -20.16 0.44 -27.22
CA PRO A 37 -21.04 1.54 -27.68
C PRO A 37 -20.42 2.39 -28.79
N VAL A 38 -19.10 2.61 -28.76
CA VAL A 38 -18.37 3.35 -29.78
C VAL A 38 -18.41 2.57 -31.12
N ALA A 39 -18.20 1.25 -31.08
CA ALA A 39 -18.31 0.39 -32.26
C ALA A 39 -19.73 0.38 -32.83
N LEU A 40 -20.76 0.31 -31.99
CA LEU A 40 -22.16 0.41 -32.44
C LEU A 40 -22.46 1.76 -33.10
N LEU A 41 -21.97 2.83 -32.52
CA LEU A 41 -22.13 4.18 -33.08
C LEU A 41 -21.40 4.30 -34.43
N TYR A 42 -20.22 3.68 -34.58
CA TYR A 42 -19.51 3.62 -35.87
C TYR A 42 -20.35 2.93 -36.92
N PHE A 43 -20.93 1.75 -36.69
CA PHE A 43 -21.79 1.05 -37.63
C PHE A 43 -23.06 1.85 -37.95
N PHE A 44 -23.66 2.48 -36.93
CA PHE A 44 -24.84 3.33 -37.13
C PHE A 44 -24.56 4.51 -38.07
N VAL A 45 -23.46 5.25 -37.85
CA VAL A 45 -23.04 6.37 -38.68
C VAL A 45 -22.66 5.88 -40.09
N SER A 46 -22.01 4.73 -40.19
CA SER A 46 -21.70 4.10 -41.49
C SER A 46 -22.95 3.84 -42.32
N ASP A 47 -23.96 3.23 -41.70
CA ASP A 47 -25.24 2.97 -42.40
C ASP A 47 -25.98 4.27 -42.78
N LEU A 48 -25.93 5.26 -41.89
CA LEU A 48 -26.56 6.58 -42.15
C LEU A 48 -25.95 7.30 -43.36
N LEU A 49 -24.61 7.25 -43.49
CA LEU A 49 -23.88 7.90 -44.57
C LEU A 49 -24.00 7.15 -45.91
N ASN A 50 -24.03 5.82 -45.90
CA ASN A 50 -23.98 5.01 -47.11
C ASN A 50 -25.35 4.71 -47.72
N SER A 51 -26.37 4.42 -46.89
CA SER A 51 -27.64 3.85 -47.41
C SER A 51 -28.89 4.42 -46.76
N GLY A 52 -28.75 5.32 -45.79
CA GLY A 52 -29.87 5.69 -44.92
C GLY A 52 -30.26 4.50 -43.97
N ILE A 53 -30.95 4.80 -42.90
CA ILE A 53 -31.35 3.78 -41.94
C ILE A 53 -32.60 3.08 -42.44
N LYS A 54 -32.49 1.80 -42.82
CA LYS A 54 -33.64 0.96 -43.13
C LYS A 54 -34.36 0.56 -41.83
N PRO A 55 -35.71 0.56 -41.79
CA PRO A 55 -36.48 0.19 -40.58
C PRO A 55 -36.11 -1.15 -39.96
N GLU A 56 -35.72 -2.11 -40.81
CA GLU A 56 -35.26 -3.44 -40.38
C GLU A 56 -33.99 -3.44 -39.53
N LYS A 57 -33.08 -2.47 -39.78
CA LYS A 57 -31.83 -2.31 -39.03
C LYS A 57 -32.00 -1.67 -37.66
N ILE A 58 -33.13 -1.03 -37.40
CA ILE A 58 -33.39 -0.40 -36.09
C ILE A 58 -33.32 -1.45 -34.97
N TRP A 59 -33.92 -2.62 -35.19
CA TRP A 59 -33.87 -3.73 -34.23
C TRP A 59 -32.47 -4.25 -33.97
N PHE A 60 -31.60 -4.25 -34.99
CA PHE A 60 -30.18 -4.60 -34.82
C PHE A 60 -29.48 -3.65 -33.84
N TYR A 61 -29.71 -2.33 -33.98
CA TYR A 61 -29.10 -1.34 -33.07
C TYR A 61 -29.69 -1.40 -31.66
N ILE A 62 -31.01 -1.58 -31.53
CA ILE A 62 -31.65 -1.76 -30.21
C ILE A 62 -31.08 -3.00 -29.50
N LEU A 63 -31.03 -4.13 -30.19
CA LEU A 63 -30.49 -5.37 -29.64
C LEU A 63 -29.00 -5.21 -29.29
N GLY A 64 -28.23 -4.58 -30.19
CA GLY A 64 -26.82 -4.26 -29.95
C GLY A 64 -26.60 -3.39 -28.71
N CYS A 65 -27.44 -2.37 -28.49
CA CYS A 65 -27.38 -1.56 -27.27
C CYS A 65 -27.70 -2.38 -26.02
N ILE A 66 -28.71 -3.24 -26.06
CA ILE A 66 -29.07 -4.12 -24.92
C ILE A 66 -27.90 -5.08 -24.60
N ILE A 67 -27.31 -5.69 -25.62
CA ILE A 67 -26.15 -6.58 -25.46
C ILE A 67 -24.97 -5.81 -24.87
N ALA A 68 -24.65 -4.62 -25.40
CA ALA A 68 -23.55 -3.80 -24.92
C ALA A 68 -23.76 -3.40 -23.43
N LEU A 69 -24.97 -2.97 -23.06
CA LEU A 69 -25.30 -2.62 -21.69
C LEU A 69 -25.19 -3.82 -20.75
N THR A 70 -25.70 -4.98 -21.18
CA THR A 70 -25.62 -6.23 -20.40
C THR A 70 -24.15 -6.65 -20.18
N LEU A 71 -23.33 -6.57 -21.24
CA LEU A 71 -21.91 -6.88 -21.16
C LEU A 71 -21.18 -5.91 -20.22
N ILE A 72 -21.41 -4.60 -20.38
CA ILE A 72 -20.82 -3.58 -19.51
C ILE A 72 -21.22 -3.83 -18.05
N PHE A 73 -22.49 -4.11 -17.79
CA PHE A 73 -22.98 -4.41 -16.45
C PHE A 73 -22.29 -5.66 -15.88
N ALA A 74 -22.23 -6.76 -16.61
CA ALA A 74 -21.62 -8.01 -16.17
C ALA A 74 -20.12 -7.83 -15.87
N VAL A 75 -19.38 -7.15 -16.74
CA VAL A 75 -17.95 -6.88 -16.55
C VAL A 75 -17.71 -5.91 -15.40
N THR A 76 -18.53 -4.87 -15.26
CA THR A 76 -18.43 -3.92 -14.14
C THR A 76 -18.76 -4.57 -12.81
N TYR A 77 -19.76 -5.46 -12.76
CA TYR A 77 -20.07 -6.24 -11.58
C TYR A 77 -18.92 -7.17 -11.18
N TRP A 78 -18.31 -7.85 -12.15
CA TRP A 78 -17.13 -8.67 -11.90
C TRP A 78 -15.93 -7.83 -11.43
N GLN A 79 -15.68 -6.69 -12.07
CA GLN A 79 -14.63 -5.75 -11.67
C GLN A 79 -14.83 -5.28 -10.23
N TYR A 80 -16.05 -4.87 -9.87
CA TYR A 80 -16.39 -4.43 -8.53
C TYR A 80 -16.10 -5.51 -7.47
N ASN A 81 -16.54 -6.74 -7.71
CA ASN A 81 -16.30 -7.85 -6.80
C ASN A 81 -14.81 -8.18 -6.67
N SER A 82 -14.06 -8.17 -7.77
CA SER A 82 -12.64 -8.52 -7.79
C SER A 82 -11.73 -7.42 -7.24
N THR A 83 -12.18 -6.18 -7.19
CA THR A 83 -11.41 -5.06 -6.62
C THR A 83 -11.87 -4.71 -5.21
N PHE A 84 -13.14 -4.35 -5.01
CA PHE A 84 -13.61 -3.85 -3.72
C PHE A 84 -13.83 -4.97 -2.70
N LEU A 85 -14.70 -5.94 -3.01
CA LEU A 85 -15.03 -6.99 -2.03
C LEU A 85 -13.82 -7.87 -1.71
N ALA A 86 -13.02 -8.23 -2.71
CA ALA A 86 -11.81 -9.01 -2.52
C ALA A 86 -10.80 -8.26 -1.62
N THR A 87 -10.65 -6.95 -1.79
CA THR A 87 -9.74 -6.13 -1.00
C THR A 87 -10.16 -6.01 0.46
N TYR A 88 -11.45 -5.89 0.76
CA TYR A 88 -11.93 -5.88 2.15
C TYR A 88 -11.61 -7.20 2.87
N VAL A 89 -11.82 -8.34 2.20
CA VAL A 89 -11.47 -9.66 2.75
C VAL A 89 -9.96 -9.77 2.99
N GLU A 90 -9.16 -9.33 2.01
CA GLU A 90 -7.70 -9.33 2.12
C GLU A 90 -7.19 -8.43 3.25
N THR A 91 -7.79 -7.25 3.45
CA THR A 91 -7.40 -6.34 4.53
C THR A 91 -7.66 -6.96 5.91
N GLY A 92 -8.81 -7.62 6.09
CA GLY A 92 -9.08 -8.39 7.30
C GLY A 92 -8.04 -9.49 7.53
N THR A 93 -7.74 -10.29 6.50
CA THR A 93 -6.72 -11.35 6.55
C THR A 93 -5.34 -10.78 6.88
N ARG A 94 -4.96 -9.67 6.28
CA ARG A 94 -3.68 -8.99 6.52
C ARG A 94 -3.53 -8.53 7.97
N ARG A 95 -4.56 -7.88 8.53
CA ARG A 95 -4.56 -7.45 9.94
C ARG A 95 -4.41 -8.63 10.90
N ILE A 96 -5.15 -9.72 10.65
CA ILE A 96 -5.03 -10.95 11.44
C ILE A 96 -3.63 -11.54 11.31
N THR A 97 -3.07 -11.62 10.10
CA THR A 97 -1.74 -12.17 9.86
C THR A 97 -0.66 -11.35 10.57
N LEU A 98 -0.74 -10.00 10.53
CA LEU A 98 0.17 -9.12 11.25
C LEU A 98 0.05 -9.31 12.78
N ALA A 99 -1.16 -9.37 13.31
CA ALA A 99 -1.41 -9.58 14.74
C ALA A 99 -0.88 -10.95 15.21
N GLU A 100 -1.14 -12.02 14.44
CA GLU A 100 -0.61 -13.36 14.72
C GLU A 100 0.91 -13.41 14.63
N LYS A 101 1.51 -12.66 13.71
CA LYS A 101 2.96 -12.56 13.62
C LYS A 101 3.53 -11.83 14.83
N LEU A 102 2.95 -10.69 15.21
CA LEU A 102 3.37 -9.94 16.41
C LEU A 102 3.28 -10.79 17.69
N ARG A 103 2.26 -11.62 17.83
CA ARG A 103 2.12 -12.54 18.95
C ARG A 103 3.31 -13.51 19.07
N LYS A 104 3.94 -13.88 17.95
CA LYS A 104 5.06 -14.86 17.88
C LYS A 104 6.45 -14.22 17.86
N ILE A 105 6.53 -12.91 17.63
CA ILE A 105 7.81 -12.20 17.63
C ILE A 105 8.33 -12.05 19.07
N PRO A 106 9.65 -12.20 19.30
CA PRO A 106 10.23 -12.05 20.63
C PRO A 106 10.01 -10.65 21.21
N LEU A 107 9.88 -10.56 22.53
CA LEU A 107 9.71 -9.27 23.24
C LEU A 107 10.84 -8.27 22.98
N SER A 108 12.01 -8.76 22.57
CA SER A 108 13.14 -7.92 22.15
C SER A 108 12.79 -6.94 21.01
N PHE A 109 11.87 -7.32 20.13
CA PHE A 109 11.38 -6.48 19.04
C PHE A 109 10.65 -5.23 19.57
N PHE A 110 9.76 -5.44 20.56
CA PHE A 110 8.96 -4.36 21.15
C PHE A 110 9.79 -3.37 21.97
N GLY A 111 10.96 -3.79 22.45
CA GLY A 111 11.90 -2.89 23.12
C GLY A 111 12.63 -1.91 22.17
N LYS A 112 12.59 -2.17 20.86
CA LYS A 112 13.23 -1.35 19.83
C LYS A 112 12.24 -0.57 18.97
N LYS A 113 10.95 -0.88 19.06
CA LYS A 113 9.87 -0.28 18.27
C LYS A 113 8.89 0.43 19.17
N ASP A 114 8.43 1.58 18.69
CA ASP A 114 7.33 2.29 19.34
C ASP A 114 6.01 1.53 19.13
N LEU A 115 5.25 1.33 20.19
CA LEU A 115 3.94 0.68 20.14
C LEU A 115 2.95 1.46 19.27
N ALA A 116 3.03 2.80 19.28
CA ALA A 116 2.22 3.66 18.43
C ALA A 116 2.52 3.42 16.94
N ASP A 117 3.80 3.22 16.58
CA ASP A 117 4.22 2.91 15.21
C ASP A 117 3.66 1.55 14.74
N LEU A 118 3.72 0.52 15.58
CA LEU A 118 3.15 -0.80 15.28
C LEU A 118 1.63 -0.75 15.12
N THR A 119 0.95 -0.01 16.00
CA THR A 119 -0.50 0.20 15.92
C THR A 119 -0.87 0.93 14.62
N SER A 120 -0.12 1.98 14.26
CA SER A 120 -0.29 2.70 13.01
C SER A 120 -0.11 1.80 11.79
N THR A 121 0.87 0.89 11.81
CA THR A 121 1.10 -0.09 10.73
C THR A 121 -0.09 -1.02 10.55
N ILE A 122 -0.67 -1.55 11.63
CA ILE A 122 -1.83 -2.46 11.55
C ILE A 122 -3.11 -1.70 11.14
N MET A 123 -3.31 -0.49 11.64
CA MET A 123 -4.55 0.25 11.42
C MET A 123 -4.47 1.13 10.18
N ALA A 124 -3.60 2.12 10.18
CA ALA A 124 -3.53 3.14 9.14
C ALA A 124 -2.93 2.62 7.83
N ASP A 125 -1.78 1.92 7.88
CA ASP A 125 -1.14 1.43 6.66
C ASP A 125 -1.98 0.34 5.98
N CYS A 126 -2.64 -0.55 6.75
CA CYS A 126 -3.58 -1.52 6.19
C CYS A 126 -4.77 -0.85 5.49
N THR A 127 -5.34 0.20 6.08
CA THR A 127 -6.43 0.97 5.45
C THR A 127 -5.95 1.71 4.20
N TYR A 128 -4.73 2.25 4.22
CA TYR A 128 -4.14 2.87 3.04
C TYR A 128 -3.96 1.86 1.90
N LEU A 129 -3.45 0.67 2.18
CA LEU A 129 -3.31 -0.38 1.19
C LEU A 129 -4.67 -0.89 0.69
N GLU A 130 -5.69 -0.94 1.55
CA GLU A 130 -7.07 -1.23 1.14
C GLU A 130 -7.53 -0.27 0.04
N THR A 131 -7.36 1.04 0.27
CA THR A 131 -7.69 2.05 -0.74
C THR A 131 -6.82 1.90 -2.00
N ALA A 132 -5.53 1.60 -1.85
CA ALA A 132 -4.64 1.43 -2.99
C ALA A 132 -5.00 0.22 -3.86
N PHE A 133 -5.41 -0.89 -3.27
CA PHE A 133 -5.81 -2.10 -4.01
C PHE A 133 -7.23 -2.07 -4.55
N SER A 134 -8.13 -1.31 -3.93
CA SER A 134 -9.49 -1.14 -4.45
C SER A 134 -9.58 -0.07 -5.54
N HIS A 135 -8.88 1.09 -5.39
CA HIS A 135 -9.09 2.25 -6.23
C HIS A 135 -7.90 2.63 -7.14
N PHE A 136 -6.66 2.23 -6.83
CA PHE A 136 -5.49 2.78 -7.52
C PHE A 136 -4.76 1.75 -8.37
N ILE A 137 -4.28 0.65 -7.79
CA ILE A 137 -3.36 -0.29 -8.47
C ILE A 137 -4.06 -1.08 -9.59
N PRO A 138 -5.20 -1.78 -9.37
CA PRO A 138 -5.85 -2.52 -10.44
C PRO A 138 -6.35 -1.63 -11.59
N PRO A 139 -7.01 -0.46 -11.34
CA PRO A 139 -7.39 0.44 -12.40
C PRO A 139 -6.20 1.00 -13.19
N PHE A 140 -5.08 1.32 -12.51
CA PHE A 140 -3.87 1.82 -13.17
C PHE A 140 -3.29 0.79 -14.14
N VAL A 141 -3.05 -0.43 -13.66
CA VAL A 141 -2.47 -1.49 -14.50
C VAL A 141 -3.46 -1.90 -15.59
N GLY A 142 -4.75 -2.00 -15.27
CA GLY A 142 -5.82 -2.29 -16.23
C GLY A 142 -5.93 -1.23 -17.31
N ALA A 143 -5.81 0.07 -16.97
CA ALA A 143 -5.80 1.15 -17.93
C ALA A 143 -4.59 1.09 -18.88
N ILE A 144 -3.39 0.76 -18.38
CA ILE A 144 -2.22 0.56 -19.24
C ILE A 144 -2.45 -0.58 -20.23
N ILE A 145 -2.92 -1.73 -19.74
CA ILE A 145 -3.17 -2.92 -20.58
C ILE A 145 -4.21 -2.60 -21.66
N SER A 146 -5.35 -2.03 -21.28
CA SER A 146 -6.42 -1.68 -22.23
C SER A 146 -5.95 -0.63 -23.24
N THR A 147 -5.20 0.39 -22.80
CA THR A 147 -4.66 1.42 -23.69
C THR A 147 -3.69 0.84 -24.70
N VAL A 148 -2.79 -0.06 -24.29
CA VAL A 148 -1.87 -0.73 -25.23
C VAL A 148 -2.63 -1.56 -26.26
N LEU A 149 -3.64 -2.33 -25.84
CA LEU A 149 -4.43 -3.17 -26.75
C LEU A 149 -5.23 -2.29 -27.74
N ILE A 150 -5.87 -1.23 -27.28
CA ILE A 150 -6.61 -0.30 -28.15
C ILE A 150 -5.66 0.44 -29.07
N SER A 151 -4.49 0.87 -28.59
CA SER A 151 -3.48 1.52 -29.42
C SER A 151 -3.01 0.64 -30.57
N ILE A 152 -2.72 -0.64 -30.29
CA ILE A 152 -2.38 -1.62 -31.35
C ILE A 152 -3.51 -1.71 -32.38
N SER A 153 -4.76 -1.79 -31.95
CA SER A 153 -5.92 -1.78 -32.84
C SER A 153 -5.96 -0.53 -33.74
N LEU A 154 -5.70 0.66 -33.20
CA LEU A 154 -5.71 1.91 -33.93
C LEU A 154 -4.65 1.94 -35.05
N PHE A 155 -3.46 1.34 -34.84
CA PHE A 155 -2.43 1.24 -35.87
C PHE A 155 -2.85 0.42 -37.09
N PHE A 156 -3.75 -0.55 -36.93
CA PHE A 156 -4.28 -1.33 -38.05
C PHE A 156 -5.29 -0.56 -38.92
N PHE A 157 -5.93 0.48 -38.37
CA PHE A 157 -6.87 1.32 -39.12
C PHE A 157 -6.13 2.40 -39.92
N ASP A 158 -5.35 3.25 -39.26
CA ASP A 158 -4.48 4.22 -39.91
C ASP A 158 -3.33 4.62 -38.99
N TRP A 159 -2.10 4.29 -39.37
CA TRP A 159 -0.91 4.54 -38.55
C TRP A 159 -0.61 6.04 -38.33
N ARG A 160 -1.00 6.92 -39.29
CA ARG A 160 -0.78 8.37 -39.20
C ARG A 160 -1.68 8.99 -38.15
N MET A 161 -2.94 8.59 -38.17
CA MET A 161 -3.91 8.95 -37.13
C MET A 161 -3.55 8.39 -35.76
N ALA A 162 -3.07 7.15 -35.73
CA ALA A 162 -2.62 6.52 -34.48
C ALA A 162 -1.44 7.29 -33.86
N ILE A 163 -0.43 7.68 -34.64
CA ILE A 163 0.67 8.50 -34.12
C ILE A 163 0.15 9.87 -33.65
N ALA A 164 -0.72 10.53 -34.44
CA ALA A 164 -1.28 11.85 -34.09
C ALA A 164 -2.09 11.84 -32.80
N SER A 165 -2.66 10.67 -32.43
CA SER A 165 -3.43 10.51 -31.19
C SER A 165 -2.59 10.02 -30.01
N LEU A 166 -1.59 9.16 -30.20
CA LEU A 166 -0.92 8.45 -29.11
C LEU A 166 0.34 9.14 -28.58
N TRP A 167 0.94 10.09 -29.30
CA TRP A 167 2.16 10.78 -28.87
C TRP A 167 2.02 11.49 -27.52
N VAL A 168 0.81 11.90 -27.14
CA VAL A 168 0.53 12.58 -25.87
C VAL A 168 0.69 11.65 -24.66
N LEU A 169 0.51 10.33 -24.82
CA LEU A 169 0.64 9.38 -23.74
C LEU A 169 2.06 9.33 -23.15
N PRO A 170 3.11 9.07 -23.94
CA PRO A 170 4.48 9.08 -23.41
C PRO A 170 4.88 10.45 -22.85
N VAL A 171 4.38 11.55 -23.42
CA VAL A 171 4.67 12.90 -22.88
C VAL A 171 4.02 13.08 -21.51
N ALA A 172 2.74 12.73 -21.35
CA ALA A 172 2.05 12.82 -20.07
C ALA A 172 2.72 11.96 -18.99
N PHE A 173 3.10 10.72 -19.31
CA PHE A 173 3.85 9.86 -18.39
C PHE A 173 5.22 10.43 -18.02
N THR A 174 5.92 11.03 -18.97
CA THR A 174 7.22 11.66 -18.71
C THR A 174 7.09 12.84 -17.76
N ILE A 175 6.08 13.69 -17.92
CA ILE A 175 5.82 14.83 -17.03
C ILE A 175 5.57 14.35 -15.60
N ILE A 176 4.69 13.36 -15.42
CA ILE A 176 4.39 12.80 -14.10
C ILE A 176 5.63 12.12 -13.51
N GLY A 177 6.38 11.34 -14.30
CA GLY A 177 7.61 10.70 -13.86
C GLY A 177 8.67 11.70 -13.37
N LEU A 178 8.90 12.77 -14.13
CA LEU A 178 9.84 13.81 -13.75
C LEU A 178 9.37 14.61 -12.53
N SER A 179 8.07 14.83 -12.39
CA SER A 179 7.49 15.55 -11.24
C SER A 179 7.57 14.77 -9.93
N SER A 180 7.75 13.45 -9.98
CA SER A 180 7.68 12.57 -8.80
C SER A 180 8.68 12.95 -7.70
N LYS A 181 9.89 13.41 -8.06
CA LYS A 181 10.90 13.88 -7.08
C LYS A 181 10.45 15.16 -6.38
N VAL A 182 9.87 16.09 -7.14
CA VAL A 182 9.35 17.37 -6.60
C VAL A 182 8.17 17.09 -5.69
N GLN A 183 7.22 16.26 -6.12
CA GLN A 183 6.07 15.87 -5.33
C GLN A 183 6.46 15.18 -4.02
N LYS A 184 7.42 14.23 -4.06
CA LYS A 184 7.96 13.60 -2.84
C LYS A 184 8.55 14.61 -1.87
N SER A 185 9.33 15.57 -2.36
CA SER A 185 9.92 16.61 -1.51
C SER A 185 8.85 17.52 -0.89
N LEU A 186 7.83 17.92 -1.65
CA LEU A 186 6.72 18.73 -1.16
C LEU A 186 5.90 17.98 -0.11
N ASN A 187 5.57 16.72 -0.38
CA ASN A 187 4.82 15.88 0.54
C ASN A 187 5.59 15.62 1.84
N HIS A 188 6.91 15.38 1.79
CA HIS A 188 7.74 15.19 2.97
C HIS A 188 7.71 16.44 3.85
N LYS A 189 7.94 17.64 3.27
CA LYS A 189 7.87 18.90 4.02
C LYS A 189 6.50 19.17 4.61
N SER A 190 5.43 18.76 3.95
CA SER A 190 4.06 18.86 4.48
C SER A 190 3.85 17.89 5.65
N MET A 191 4.38 16.66 5.53
CA MET A 191 4.30 15.66 6.61
C MET A 191 5.10 16.10 7.83
N ASP A 192 6.33 16.58 7.65
CA ASP A 192 7.17 17.09 8.76
C ASP A 192 6.45 18.21 9.54
N ALA A 193 5.77 19.13 8.82
CA ALA A 193 5.00 20.18 9.45
C ALA A 193 3.80 19.62 10.25
N LYS A 194 3.10 18.63 9.70
CA LYS A 194 1.99 17.94 10.39
C LYS A 194 2.47 17.23 11.65
N MET A 195 3.60 16.54 11.60
CA MET A 195 4.19 15.87 12.76
C MET A 195 4.57 16.89 13.84
N ALA A 196 5.29 17.96 13.48
CA ALA A 196 5.66 19.00 14.42
C ALA A 196 4.46 19.73 15.07
N CYS A 197 3.32 19.81 14.36
CA CYS A 197 2.08 20.31 14.91
C CYS A 197 1.43 19.29 15.87
N ALA A 198 1.40 18.00 15.49
CA ALA A 198 0.88 16.93 16.33
C ALA A 198 1.66 16.81 17.64
N ASP A 199 3.00 16.84 17.56
CA ASP A 199 3.88 16.85 18.74
C ASP A 199 3.57 18.04 19.66
N GLY A 200 3.35 19.24 19.10
CA GLY A 200 2.98 20.41 19.89
C GLY A 200 1.59 20.29 20.54
N ILE A 201 0.62 19.67 19.88
CA ILE A 201 -0.70 19.39 20.46
C ILE A 201 -0.56 18.37 21.60
N GLN A 202 0.21 17.31 21.40
CA GLN A 202 0.45 16.30 22.41
C GLN A 202 1.13 16.91 23.64
N GLU A 203 2.20 17.69 23.45
CA GLU A 203 2.89 18.39 24.52
C GLU A 203 1.93 19.31 25.29
N CYS A 204 1.05 20.05 24.60
CA CYS A 204 0.03 20.87 25.22
C CYS A 204 -0.89 20.08 26.15
N ILE A 205 -1.36 18.90 25.69
CA ILE A 205 -2.25 18.05 26.48
C ILE A 205 -1.52 17.48 27.70
N GLU A 206 -0.30 17.01 27.52
CA GLU A 206 0.52 16.44 28.60
C GLU A 206 0.88 17.45 29.67
N THR A 207 1.14 18.70 29.26
CA THR A 207 1.56 19.77 30.17
C THR A 207 0.46 20.77 30.56
N ILE A 208 -0.82 20.47 30.22
CA ILE A 208 -1.92 21.44 30.41
C ILE A 208 -2.11 21.91 31.83
N GLN A 209 -1.83 21.04 32.81
CA GLN A 209 -1.89 21.43 34.25
C GLN A 209 -0.81 22.45 34.62
N ASP A 210 0.42 22.24 34.13
CA ASP A 210 1.55 23.13 34.37
C ASP A 210 1.36 24.45 33.65
N LEU A 211 0.85 24.43 32.40
CA LEU A 211 0.53 25.65 31.66
C LEU A 211 -0.50 26.50 32.40
N LYS A 212 -1.56 25.88 32.93
CA LYS A 212 -2.59 26.57 33.71
C LYS A 212 -2.05 27.10 35.04
N ALA A 213 -1.25 26.31 35.74
CA ALA A 213 -0.66 26.70 37.01
C ALA A 213 0.26 27.95 36.89
N ASN A 214 0.87 28.13 35.72
CA ASN A 214 1.79 29.22 35.44
C ASN A 214 1.19 30.34 34.58
N ASN A 215 -0.12 30.29 34.24
CA ASN A 215 -0.80 31.23 33.31
C ASN A 215 -0.06 31.38 31.97
N ALA A 216 0.49 30.26 31.44
CA ALA A 216 1.32 30.23 30.25
C ALA A 216 0.55 29.77 28.98
N GLU A 217 -0.76 29.53 29.08
CA GLU A 217 -1.57 28.98 28.00
C GLU A 217 -1.55 29.86 26.75
N GLN A 218 -1.72 31.17 26.91
CA GLN A 218 -1.76 32.08 25.76
C GLN A 218 -0.42 32.11 24.99
N ALA A 219 0.70 32.11 25.72
CA ALA A 219 2.02 32.09 25.09
C ALA A 219 2.28 30.79 24.35
N TYR A 220 1.87 29.65 24.93
CA TYR A 220 1.98 28.34 24.30
C TYR A 220 1.07 28.24 23.05
N MET A 221 -0.18 28.69 23.15
CA MET A 221 -1.13 28.69 22.03
C MET A 221 -0.63 29.55 20.88
N ALA A 222 -0.02 30.69 21.08
CA ALA A 222 0.59 31.52 20.03
C ALA A 222 1.69 30.74 19.27
N GLY A 223 2.48 29.94 19.97
CA GLY A 223 3.47 29.02 19.36
C GLY A 223 2.81 27.91 18.54
N LEU A 224 1.72 27.34 19.07
CA LEU A 224 0.96 26.29 18.36
C LEU A 224 0.27 26.83 17.11
N ASP A 225 -0.31 28.03 17.16
CA ASP A 225 -0.90 28.71 16.01
C ASP A 225 0.13 28.88 14.89
N THR A 226 1.37 29.24 15.22
CA THR A 226 2.46 29.29 14.22
C THR A 226 2.75 27.93 13.57
N LYS A 227 2.69 26.85 14.34
CA LYS A 227 2.84 25.48 13.80
C LYS A 227 1.67 25.12 12.88
N ILE A 228 0.44 25.47 13.25
CA ILE A 228 -0.78 25.26 12.44
C ILE A 228 -0.68 26.03 11.12
N ASP A 229 -0.32 27.31 11.17
CA ASP A 229 -0.10 28.14 9.97
C ASP A 229 0.96 27.53 9.04
N ASN A 230 2.02 26.96 9.61
CA ASN A 230 3.05 26.29 8.80
C ASN A 230 2.51 25.00 8.14
N VAL A 231 1.66 24.24 8.84
CA VAL A 231 0.96 23.07 8.24
C VAL A 231 0.13 23.51 7.04
N GLU A 232 -0.69 24.58 7.19
CA GLU A 232 -1.51 25.10 6.11
C GLU A 232 -0.66 25.53 4.90
N LYS A 233 0.36 26.36 5.14
CA LYS A 233 1.27 26.85 4.08
C LYS A 233 1.99 25.71 3.34
N ARG A 234 2.42 24.67 4.07
CA ARG A 234 3.07 23.50 3.47
C ARG A 234 2.09 22.59 2.72
N ALA A 235 0.89 22.42 3.27
CA ALA A 235 -0.18 21.67 2.63
C ALA A 235 -0.59 22.36 1.31
N LEU A 236 -0.86 23.65 1.30
CA LEU A 236 -1.17 24.41 0.10
C LEU A 236 -0.08 24.30 -0.97
N LYS A 237 1.21 24.46 -0.58
CA LYS A 237 2.33 24.29 -1.53
C LYS A 237 2.41 22.88 -2.10
N SER A 238 2.12 21.85 -1.30
CA SER A 238 2.10 20.46 -1.73
C SER A 238 0.95 20.20 -2.71
N GLU A 239 -0.27 20.66 -2.38
CA GLU A 239 -1.46 20.49 -3.19
C GLU A 239 -1.33 21.23 -4.53
N PHE A 240 -0.99 22.51 -4.52
CA PHE A 240 -0.80 23.28 -5.76
C PHE A 240 0.34 22.73 -6.60
N GLY A 241 1.46 22.32 -5.98
CA GLY A 241 2.57 21.71 -6.71
C GLY A 241 2.16 20.41 -7.38
N THR A 242 1.43 19.53 -6.69
CA THR A 242 0.91 18.28 -7.26
C THR A 242 -0.13 18.53 -8.33
N ALA A 243 -1.08 19.43 -8.05
CA ALA A 243 -2.14 19.80 -9.00
C ALA A 243 -1.59 20.36 -10.31
N ALA A 244 -0.57 21.21 -10.26
CA ALA A 244 0.03 21.80 -11.45
C ALA A 244 0.55 20.71 -12.43
N PHE A 245 1.23 19.69 -11.94
CA PHE A 245 1.73 18.58 -12.77
C PHE A 245 0.62 17.69 -13.30
N VAL A 246 -0.35 17.33 -12.44
CA VAL A 246 -1.48 16.47 -12.81
C VAL A 246 -2.36 17.16 -13.84
N VAL A 247 -2.69 18.44 -13.62
CA VAL A 247 -3.49 19.24 -14.58
C VAL A 247 -2.74 19.41 -15.89
N SER A 248 -1.43 19.70 -15.86
CA SER A 248 -0.62 19.82 -17.08
C SER A 248 -0.62 18.52 -17.89
N ALA A 249 -0.45 17.37 -17.23
CA ALA A 249 -0.51 16.08 -17.91
C ALA A 249 -1.91 15.82 -18.51
N GLY A 250 -2.99 16.15 -17.78
CA GLY A 250 -4.36 16.06 -18.27
C GLY A 250 -4.65 16.98 -19.46
N LEU A 251 -4.11 18.20 -19.48
CA LEU A 251 -4.23 19.12 -20.62
C LEU A 251 -3.51 18.57 -21.85
N ILE A 252 -2.33 17.96 -21.67
CA ILE A 252 -1.61 17.34 -22.78
C ILE A 252 -2.40 16.18 -23.37
N LEU A 253 -3.04 15.34 -22.55
CA LEU A 253 -3.92 14.29 -23.07
C LEU A 253 -5.05 14.88 -23.94
N LYS A 254 -5.64 16.00 -23.54
CA LYS A 254 -6.68 16.70 -24.34
C LYS A 254 -6.13 17.30 -25.63
N LEU A 255 -4.85 17.73 -25.65
CA LEU A 255 -4.21 18.14 -26.90
C LEU A 255 -4.12 16.99 -27.92
N GLY A 256 -4.09 15.73 -27.47
CA GLY A 256 -4.16 14.57 -28.35
C GLY A 256 -5.44 14.53 -29.19
N ILE A 257 -6.58 14.96 -28.65
CA ILE A 257 -7.84 15.06 -29.41
C ILE A 257 -7.69 16.16 -30.48
N ALA A 258 -7.11 17.33 -30.13
CA ALA A 258 -6.90 18.42 -31.04
C ALA A 258 -5.93 18.05 -32.18
N THR A 259 -4.82 17.39 -31.89
CA THR A 259 -3.88 16.91 -32.91
C THR A 259 -4.49 15.83 -33.80
N THR A 260 -5.30 14.93 -33.24
CA THR A 260 -6.06 13.94 -34.04
C THR A 260 -7.05 14.61 -34.97
N ALA A 261 -7.78 15.62 -34.48
CA ALA A 261 -8.71 16.41 -35.33
C ALA A 261 -7.98 17.17 -36.44
N LEU A 262 -6.85 17.79 -36.11
CA LEU A 262 -6.05 18.59 -37.08
C LEU A 262 -5.46 17.68 -38.17
N VAL A 263 -4.75 16.64 -37.81
CA VAL A 263 -4.14 15.69 -38.77
C VAL A 263 -5.23 14.99 -39.58
N GLY A 264 -6.30 14.57 -38.93
CA GLY A 264 -7.42 13.90 -39.58
C GLY A 264 -8.13 14.82 -40.60
N SER A 265 -8.32 16.09 -40.26
CA SER A 265 -8.89 17.06 -41.19
C SER A 265 -7.99 17.28 -42.43
N ILE A 266 -6.67 17.35 -42.24
CA ILE A 266 -5.71 17.48 -43.36
C ILE A 266 -5.78 16.24 -44.26
N LEU A 267 -5.78 15.05 -43.67
CA LEU A 267 -5.86 13.79 -44.43
C LEU A 267 -7.19 13.66 -45.17
N LEU A 268 -8.30 14.12 -44.55
CA LEU A 268 -9.62 14.13 -45.14
C LEU A 268 -9.69 15.06 -46.37
N ILE A 269 -9.19 16.28 -46.25
CA ILE A 269 -9.13 17.24 -47.35
C ILE A 269 -8.32 16.69 -48.54
N ASN A 270 -7.22 16.03 -48.24
CA ASN A 270 -6.35 15.38 -49.23
C ASN A 270 -6.94 14.04 -49.76
N LYS A 271 -8.16 13.68 -49.38
CA LYS A 271 -8.83 12.41 -49.77
C LYS A 271 -8.01 11.12 -49.43
N GLN A 272 -7.18 11.23 -48.42
CA GLN A 272 -6.32 10.11 -47.93
C GLN A 272 -6.92 9.37 -46.74
N LEU A 273 -8.02 9.87 -46.18
CA LEU A 273 -8.73 9.30 -45.06
C LEU A 273 -10.24 9.38 -45.34
N ASP A 274 -10.97 8.37 -44.96
CA ASP A 274 -12.43 8.34 -45.00
C ASP A 274 -13.04 9.10 -43.79
N VAL A 275 -14.19 9.74 -44.02
CA VAL A 275 -14.93 10.50 -43.00
C VAL A 275 -15.27 9.61 -41.80
N LEU A 276 -15.66 8.35 -42.08
CA LEU A 276 -16.05 7.41 -41.06
C LEU A 276 -14.86 7.00 -40.17
N THR A 277 -13.69 6.76 -40.77
CA THR A 277 -12.45 6.47 -40.05
C THR A 277 -12.02 7.66 -39.19
N PHE A 278 -12.11 8.87 -39.71
CA PHE A 278 -11.85 10.10 -38.94
C PHE A 278 -12.76 10.20 -37.69
N PHE A 279 -14.06 10.03 -37.90
CA PHE A 279 -15.03 10.06 -36.80
C PHE A 279 -14.77 8.97 -35.75
N MET A 280 -14.44 7.77 -36.18
CA MET A 280 -14.05 6.66 -35.30
C MET A 280 -12.85 7.05 -34.42
N PHE A 281 -11.79 7.60 -35.02
CA PHE A 281 -10.61 8.02 -34.26
C PHE A 281 -10.95 9.05 -33.18
N LEU A 282 -11.76 10.06 -33.50
CA LEU A 282 -12.18 11.08 -32.52
C LEU A 282 -12.94 10.46 -31.35
N LEU A 283 -13.85 9.52 -31.62
CA LEU A 283 -14.62 8.83 -30.58
C LEU A 283 -13.75 7.93 -29.71
N VAL A 284 -12.92 7.09 -30.32
CA VAL A 284 -12.05 6.16 -29.58
C VAL A 284 -11.05 6.93 -28.73
N VAL A 285 -10.41 7.95 -29.29
CA VAL A 285 -9.40 8.75 -28.58
C VAL A 285 -9.99 9.53 -27.42
N SER A 286 -11.19 10.08 -27.56
CA SER A 286 -11.88 10.75 -26.46
C SER A 286 -12.13 9.83 -25.26
N ARG A 287 -12.41 8.55 -25.51
CA ARG A 287 -12.64 7.54 -24.48
C ARG A 287 -11.34 6.93 -23.94
N LEU A 288 -10.29 6.84 -24.77
CA LEU A 288 -9.01 6.25 -24.40
C LEU A 288 -8.30 7.03 -23.28
N TYR A 289 -8.44 8.35 -23.27
CA TYR A 289 -7.73 9.20 -22.33
C TYR A 289 -8.37 9.24 -20.93
N ASP A 290 -9.66 8.95 -20.77
CA ASP A 290 -10.36 9.03 -19.49
C ASP A 290 -9.75 8.10 -18.42
N PRO A 291 -9.53 6.79 -18.67
CA PRO A 291 -8.88 5.92 -17.70
C PRO A 291 -7.44 6.34 -17.40
N MET A 292 -6.72 6.88 -18.39
CA MET A 292 -5.36 7.35 -18.22
C MET A 292 -5.28 8.60 -17.36
N GLN A 293 -6.17 9.56 -17.54
CA GLN A 293 -6.22 10.77 -16.73
C GLN A 293 -6.49 10.45 -15.27
N SER A 294 -7.46 9.57 -14.97
CA SER A 294 -7.79 9.18 -13.59
C SER A 294 -6.64 8.44 -12.89
N THR A 295 -5.92 7.59 -13.63
CA THR A 295 -4.81 6.81 -13.06
C THR A 295 -3.54 7.65 -12.86
N LEU A 296 -3.28 8.65 -13.70
CA LEU A 296 -2.17 9.59 -13.51
C LEU A 296 -2.32 10.41 -12.23
N GLN A 297 -3.55 10.76 -11.84
CA GLN A 297 -3.84 11.45 -10.57
C GLN A 297 -3.43 10.63 -9.34
N ASN A 298 -3.55 9.31 -9.41
CA ASN A 298 -3.29 8.41 -8.30
C ASN A 298 -1.87 7.83 -8.27
N LEU A 299 -1.01 8.19 -9.23
CA LEU A 299 0.34 7.62 -9.35
C LEU A 299 1.19 7.89 -8.10
N ALA A 300 1.10 9.08 -7.52
CA ALA A 300 1.81 9.41 -6.28
C ALA A 300 1.39 8.52 -5.11
N ALA A 301 0.09 8.23 -5.00
CA ALA A 301 -0.46 7.32 -4.00
C ALA A 301 0.05 5.87 -4.22
N ILE A 302 0.11 5.42 -5.47
CA ILE A 302 0.66 4.10 -5.81
C ILE A 302 2.13 3.99 -5.40
N ILE A 303 2.93 5.03 -5.63
CA ILE A 303 4.35 5.04 -5.25
C ILE A 303 4.52 4.97 -3.73
N SER A 304 3.67 5.65 -2.96
CA SER A 304 3.74 5.66 -1.49
C SER A 304 3.36 4.31 -0.86
N THR A 305 2.63 3.44 -1.57
CA THR A 305 2.31 2.09 -1.06
C THR A 305 3.55 1.28 -0.73
N SER A 306 4.67 1.52 -1.42
CA SER A 306 5.92 0.81 -1.19
C SER A 306 6.49 1.03 0.22
N THR A 307 6.29 2.22 0.80
CA THR A 307 6.72 2.54 2.16
C THR A 307 5.88 1.80 3.19
N ASN A 308 4.56 1.79 3.01
CA ASN A 308 3.64 1.09 3.92
C ASN A 308 3.86 -0.43 3.88
N VAL A 309 4.10 -0.98 2.68
CA VAL A 309 4.46 -2.39 2.52
C VAL A 309 5.80 -2.72 3.19
N ALA A 310 6.81 -1.85 3.09
CA ALA A 310 8.10 -2.07 3.73
C ALA A 310 7.97 -2.18 5.25
N ARG A 311 7.15 -1.32 5.89
CA ARG A 311 6.86 -1.40 7.33
C ARG A 311 6.15 -2.70 7.72
N MET A 312 5.22 -3.17 6.90
CA MET A 312 4.56 -4.47 7.14
C MET A 312 5.50 -5.64 6.97
N ASN A 313 6.34 -5.62 5.92
CA ASN A 313 7.31 -6.68 5.68
C ASN A 313 8.36 -6.74 6.79
N GLU A 314 8.73 -5.61 7.40
CA GLU A 314 9.62 -5.60 8.57
C GLU A 314 9.03 -6.44 9.73
N ILE A 315 7.71 -6.42 9.90
CA ILE A 315 7.03 -7.28 10.89
C ILE A 315 6.94 -8.73 10.38
N LEU A 316 6.51 -8.92 9.13
CA LEU A 316 6.25 -10.25 8.56
C LEU A 316 7.51 -11.08 8.39
N ASP A 317 8.61 -10.46 8.00
CA ASP A 317 9.90 -11.10 7.73
C ASP A 317 10.75 -11.27 9.01
N HIS A 318 10.34 -10.64 10.14
CA HIS A 318 11.08 -10.77 11.39
C HIS A 318 11.09 -12.22 11.86
N ASP A 319 12.26 -12.68 12.33
CA ASP A 319 12.41 -14.02 12.87
C ASP A 319 11.50 -14.24 14.10
N VAL A 320 10.91 -15.41 14.18
CA VAL A 320 10.11 -15.85 15.32
C VAL A 320 10.90 -16.85 16.15
N GLN A 321 10.73 -16.79 17.45
CA GLN A 321 11.28 -17.83 18.32
C GLN A 321 10.49 -19.11 18.10
N THR A 322 11.19 -20.18 17.73
CA THR A 322 10.60 -21.50 17.52
C THR A 322 11.10 -22.45 18.59
N GLY A 323 10.37 -23.53 18.83
CA GLY A 323 10.75 -24.56 19.77
C GLY A 323 9.68 -25.64 19.88
N ASP A 324 9.96 -26.63 20.72
CA ASP A 324 9.02 -27.70 21.01
C ASP A 324 7.90 -27.18 21.92
N THR A 325 6.67 -27.59 21.64
CA THR A 325 5.50 -27.30 22.48
C THR A 325 5.38 -28.23 23.69
N LYS A 326 6.04 -29.41 23.64
CA LYS A 326 5.99 -30.40 24.71
C LYS A 326 7.08 -30.12 25.71
N LEU A 327 6.67 -29.77 26.91
CA LEU A 327 7.57 -29.60 28.05
C LEU A 327 7.88 -30.94 28.66
N THR A 328 9.18 -31.31 28.77
CA THR A 328 9.67 -32.56 29.32
C THR A 328 10.53 -32.34 30.59
N ASN A 329 10.33 -31.21 31.27
CA ASN A 329 11.10 -30.81 32.43
C ASN A 329 10.91 -31.77 33.62
N LYS A 330 11.99 -32.00 34.34
CA LYS A 330 12.00 -32.73 35.61
C LYS A 330 12.21 -31.72 36.75
N GLY A 331 11.11 -31.16 37.25
CA GLY A 331 11.16 -30.05 38.21
C GLY A 331 11.26 -28.69 37.54
N TYR A 332 11.61 -27.66 38.35
CA TYR A 332 11.63 -26.24 37.91
C TYR A 332 12.91 -25.50 38.32
N ASP A 333 14.00 -26.23 38.65
CA ASP A 333 15.28 -25.57 38.86
C ASP A 333 15.71 -24.78 37.66
N ILE A 334 16.08 -23.52 37.86
CA ILE A 334 16.58 -22.65 36.79
C ILE A 334 18.10 -22.62 36.88
N LYS A 335 18.79 -23.06 35.84
CA LYS A 335 20.26 -23.09 35.81
C LYS A 335 20.77 -22.21 34.66
N PHE A 336 21.68 -21.31 35.01
CA PHE A 336 22.48 -20.51 34.09
C PHE A 336 23.87 -21.12 34.01
N GLU A 337 24.41 -21.32 32.84
CA GLU A 337 25.74 -21.87 32.57
C GLU A 337 26.49 -20.97 31.57
N ASN A 338 27.53 -20.25 32.04
CA ASN A 338 28.39 -19.36 31.27
C ASN A 338 27.60 -18.42 30.33
N VAL A 339 26.54 -17.80 30.87
CA VAL A 339 25.63 -16.98 30.05
C VAL A 339 26.24 -15.62 29.81
N GLU A 340 26.33 -15.29 28.50
CA GLU A 340 26.66 -13.96 28.02
C GLU A 340 25.47 -13.36 27.29
N PHE A 341 25.21 -12.08 27.52
CA PHE A 341 24.09 -11.39 26.88
C PHE A 341 24.36 -9.91 26.66
N SER A 342 23.94 -9.42 25.48
CA SER A 342 23.94 -8.04 25.09
C SER A 342 22.64 -7.68 24.34
N TYR A 343 22.02 -6.53 24.64
CA TYR A 343 20.83 -6.05 23.92
C TYR A 343 21.10 -5.55 22.50
N ASN A 344 22.33 -5.09 22.23
CA ASN A 344 22.69 -4.40 20.99
C ASN A 344 23.96 -4.95 20.32
N ASN A 345 24.50 -6.07 20.78
CA ASN A 345 25.76 -6.67 20.34
C ASN A 345 27.00 -5.76 20.51
N LYS A 346 26.91 -4.68 21.30
CA LYS A 346 28.04 -3.76 21.53
C LYS A 346 28.60 -3.89 22.94
N GLU A 347 27.74 -3.97 23.94
CA GLU A 347 28.15 -4.06 25.35
C GLU A 347 27.46 -5.25 26.02
N ASN A 348 28.25 -6.15 26.60
CA ASN A 348 27.73 -7.27 27.34
C ASN A 348 27.16 -6.80 28.69
N VAL A 349 25.86 -6.98 28.88
CA VAL A 349 25.14 -6.75 30.13
C VAL A 349 25.37 -7.90 31.12
N LEU A 350 25.46 -9.13 30.62
CA LEU A 350 25.83 -10.30 31.38
C LEU A 350 27.12 -10.87 30.79
N ARG A 351 28.09 -11.20 31.68
CA ARG A 351 29.39 -11.77 31.31
C ARG A 351 29.63 -13.01 32.16
N ASP A 352 29.64 -14.19 31.50
CA ASP A 352 29.95 -15.47 32.13
C ASP A 352 29.14 -15.75 33.42
N VAL A 353 27.83 -15.51 33.37
CA VAL A 353 26.95 -15.68 34.53
C VAL A 353 26.55 -17.14 34.66
N SER A 354 26.90 -17.72 35.85
CA SER A 354 26.56 -19.11 36.19
C SER A 354 25.99 -19.16 37.60
N PHE A 355 24.78 -19.74 37.75
CA PHE A 355 24.15 -19.99 39.04
C PHE A 355 22.99 -20.98 38.90
N ILE A 356 22.46 -21.46 40.02
CA ILE A 356 21.28 -22.34 40.10
C ILE A 356 20.28 -21.71 41.06
N ALA A 357 19.06 -21.46 40.62
CA ALA A 357 17.92 -21.14 41.44
C ALA A 357 17.09 -22.44 41.61
N LYS A 358 17.07 -22.98 42.81
CA LYS A 358 16.39 -24.28 43.08
C LYS A 358 14.90 -24.10 43.29
N GLN A 359 14.14 -25.05 42.83
CA GLN A 359 12.71 -25.11 43.07
C GLN A 359 12.39 -25.13 44.57
N GLY A 360 11.42 -24.32 45.00
CA GLY A 360 10.99 -24.23 46.39
C GLY A 360 11.90 -23.38 47.30
N GLU A 361 12.96 -22.79 46.76
CA GLU A 361 13.84 -21.87 47.48
C GLU A 361 13.69 -20.43 46.92
N VAL A 362 13.89 -19.43 47.76
CA VAL A 362 13.95 -18.03 47.38
C VAL A 362 15.37 -17.68 46.98
N THR A 363 15.59 -17.36 45.72
CA THR A 363 16.87 -16.89 45.19
C THR A 363 16.84 -15.37 45.02
N ALA A 364 17.66 -14.62 45.75
CA ALA A 364 17.76 -13.16 45.63
C ALA A 364 18.91 -12.77 44.72
N LEU A 365 18.62 -11.93 43.69
CA LEU A 365 19.64 -11.29 42.85
C LEU A 365 20.02 -9.94 43.42
N ILE A 366 21.24 -9.81 43.94
CA ILE A 366 21.75 -8.59 44.59
C ILE A 366 22.81 -7.96 43.73
N GLY A 367 22.85 -6.61 43.68
CA GLY A 367 23.85 -5.87 42.93
C GLY A 367 23.43 -4.43 42.66
N PRO A 368 24.34 -3.61 42.12
CA PRO A 368 24.07 -2.21 41.79
C PRO A 368 22.98 -2.03 40.74
N SER A 369 22.42 -0.80 40.64
CA SER A 369 21.51 -0.49 39.53
C SER A 369 22.25 -0.64 38.20
N GLY A 370 21.59 -1.23 37.20
CA GLY A 370 22.22 -1.55 35.93
C GLY A 370 23.02 -2.87 35.88
N GLY A 371 23.22 -3.56 37.03
CA GLY A 371 23.99 -4.81 37.12
C GLY A 371 23.33 -6.06 36.50
N GLY A 372 22.36 -5.93 35.62
CA GLY A 372 21.78 -7.04 34.85
C GLY A 372 20.73 -7.87 35.56
N LYS A 373 20.28 -7.54 36.79
CA LYS A 373 19.31 -8.33 37.59
C LYS A 373 18.00 -8.60 36.85
N THR A 374 17.39 -7.54 36.31
CA THR A 374 16.16 -7.65 35.48
C THR A 374 16.41 -8.41 34.18
N THR A 375 17.63 -8.31 33.63
CA THR A 375 18.02 -9.04 32.42
C THR A 375 18.04 -10.53 32.68
N VAL A 376 18.55 -11.00 33.83
CA VAL A 376 18.54 -12.41 34.23
C VAL A 376 17.12 -12.96 34.26
N SER A 377 16.18 -12.27 34.93
CA SER A 377 14.76 -12.69 34.99
C SER A 377 14.12 -12.76 33.60
N ARG A 378 14.38 -11.76 32.76
CA ARG A 378 13.86 -11.70 31.36
C ARG A 378 14.42 -12.81 30.49
N LEU A 379 15.68 -13.18 30.66
CA LEU A 379 16.30 -14.28 29.94
C LEU A 379 15.79 -15.65 30.45
N ALA A 380 15.55 -15.80 31.73
CA ALA A 380 14.92 -17.00 32.29
C ALA A 380 13.53 -17.25 31.69
N ALA A 381 12.77 -16.17 31.45
CA ALA A 381 11.45 -16.23 30.78
C ALA A 381 11.54 -16.32 29.21
N ARG A 382 12.76 -16.37 28.69
CA ARG A 382 13.02 -16.37 27.24
C ARG A 382 12.40 -15.18 26.47
N PHE A 383 12.37 -14.00 27.09
CA PHE A 383 11.97 -12.79 26.37
C PHE A 383 13.01 -12.35 25.34
N TRP A 384 14.27 -12.78 25.50
CA TRP A 384 15.39 -12.65 24.59
C TRP A 384 16.14 -13.99 24.54
N ASP A 385 16.74 -14.28 23.41
CA ASP A 385 17.70 -15.37 23.31
C ASP A 385 19.10 -14.89 23.73
N ILE A 386 19.87 -15.75 24.36
CA ILE A 386 21.23 -15.47 24.81
C ILE A 386 22.24 -15.44 23.68
N ASN A 387 23.36 -14.72 23.85
CA ASN A 387 24.44 -14.71 22.87
C ASN A 387 25.33 -15.96 23.01
N ASN A 388 25.72 -16.32 24.23
CA ASN A 388 26.50 -17.50 24.57
C ASN A 388 26.05 -18.14 25.85
N GLY A 389 26.41 -19.38 26.09
CA GLY A 389 26.07 -20.13 27.28
C GLY A 389 24.80 -20.96 27.12
N LYS A 390 24.21 -21.31 28.24
CA LYS A 390 22.97 -22.12 28.27
C LYS A 390 22.13 -21.76 29.46
N ILE A 391 20.79 -21.76 29.29
CA ILE A 391 19.81 -21.62 30.35
C ILE A 391 18.89 -22.82 30.28
N THR A 392 18.71 -23.50 31.42
CA THR A 392 17.82 -24.65 31.52
C THR A 392 16.79 -24.47 32.62
N VAL A 393 15.59 -25.02 32.41
CA VAL A 393 14.52 -25.14 33.42
C VAL A 393 14.17 -26.60 33.58
N GLY A 394 14.38 -27.13 34.79
CA GLY A 394 14.18 -28.57 35.08
C GLY A 394 14.97 -29.48 34.13
N GLY A 395 16.17 -29.05 33.73
CA GLY A 395 17.06 -29.76 32.82
C GLY A 395 16.78 -29.56 31.33
N MET A 396 15.65 -28.92 30.96
CA MET A 396 15.35 -28.57 29.56
C MET A 396 16.02 -27.27 29.17
N ASP A 397 16.62 -27.26 28.01
CA ASP A 397 17.19 -26.05 27.39
C ASP A 397 16.06 -25.15 26.88
N ILE A 398 15.97 -23.92 27.43
CA ILE A 398 14.89 -22.98 27.08
C ILE A 398 14.97 -22.51 25.63
N SER A 399 16.15 -22.54 25.01
CA SER A 399 16.31 -22.16 23.61
C SER A 399 15.58 -23.08 22.63
N LYS A 400 15.25 -24.30 23.07
CA LYS A 400 14.58 -25.33 22.27
C LYS A 400 13.08 -25.46 22.56
N ILE A 401 12.52 -24.61 23.42
CA ILE A 401 11.11 -24.67 23.85
C ILE A 401 10.38 -23.46 23.24
N GLU A 402 9.16 -23.64 22.78
CA GLU A 402 8.33 -22.50 22.34
C GLU A 402 8.11 -21.53 23.52
N PRO A 403 8.31 -20.19 23.32
CA PRO A 403 8.26 -19.24 24.44
C PRO A 403 6.93 -19.19 25.18
N GLU A 404 5.80 -19.30 24.47
CA GLU A 404 4.46 -19.14 25.01
C GLU A 404 4.12 -20.18 26.11
N PRO A 405 4.27 -21.49 25.89
CA PRO A 405 4.09 -22.50 26.96
C PRO A 405 5.08 -22.36 28.10
N HIS A 406 6.33 -22.01 27.79
CA HIS A 406 7.39 -21.84 28.79
C HIS A 406 7.08 -20.66 29.74
N SER A 407 6.72 -19.51 29.21
CA SER A 407 6.43 -18.33 30.04
C SER A 407 5.20 -18.54 30.91
N ILE A 408 4.12 -19.13 30.40
CA ILE A 408 2.91 -19.43 31.15
C ILE A 408 3.24 -20.36 32.33
N GLN A 409 4.05 -21.40 32.11
CA GLN A 409 4.40 -22.35 33.13
C GLN A 409 5.33 -21.77 34.22
N LEU A 410 6.25 -20.89 33.81
CA LEU A 410 7.15 -20.20 34.72
C LEU A 410 6.39 -19.22 35.62
N PHE A 411 5.48 -18.39 35.04
CA PHE A 411 4.72 -17.39 35.80
C PHE A 411 3.55 -17.97 36.62
N SER A 412 2.97 -19.08 36.20
CA SER A 412 1.88 -19.72 36.98
C SER A 412 2.37 -20.43 38.25
N ARG A 413 3.68 -20.58 38.42
CA ARG A 413 4.31 -21.28 39.55
C ARG A 413 5.22 -20.38 40.41
N MET A 414 5.40 -19.09 40.04
CA MET A 414 5.95 -18.03 40.88
C MET A 414 4.85 -17.42 41.75
#